data_1df4f58a87d07e73a28370fb064da4f9
#
_entry.id   1df4f58a87d07e73a28370fb064da4f9
#
_cell.length_a   1.000
_cell.length_b   1.000
_cell.length_c   1.000
_cell.angle_alpha   90.00
_cell.angle_beta   90.00
_cell.angle_gamma   90.00
#
_symmetry.space_group_name_H-M   'P 1'
#
loop_
_entity.id
_entity.type
_entity.pdbx_description
1 polymer ?
#
loop_
_entity_poly.entity_id
_entity_poly.type
_entity_poly.pdbx_seq_one_letter_code
_entity_poly.pdbx_strand_id
1 'polypeptide(L)'
;MELVQGESIDAVAQAARKGLCDVIPAELLSSLSPVDLERLVCGLPRISVEAWKKATIYEPRVSTTDEERRVEWFWEAVTSFASTDQALLLHFWAAYTHLPHSGFDGLNFKIRFDEKLSTDHLPMAQTCFLTLRIPKYTSAEQCSQRLLHAVRTGSSGFGFA
;
A
#
# COMPACT_ATOMS: atom_id res chain seq x y z
N MET A 1 -25.58 14.63 -25.43
CA MET A 1 -25.71 13.47 -24.55
C MET A 1 -24.75 13.60 -23.32
N GLU A 2 -24.50 14.84 -22.90
CA GLU A 2 -23.55 15.19 -21.79
C GLU A 2 -24.23 15.67 -20.51
N LEU A 3 -25.52 15.97 -20.51
CA LEU A 3 -26.22 16.55 -19.34
C LEU A 3 -26.70 15.51 -18.31
N VAL A 4 -26.72 14.22 -18.66
CA VAL A 4 -27.21 13.16 -17.75
C VAL A 4 -26.16 12.76 -16.68
N GLN A 5 -24.89 13.04 -16.91
CA GLN A 5 -23.83 12.71 -15.95
C GLN A 5 -23.73 13.72 -14.79
N GLY A 6 -24.02 15.00 -15.00
CA GLY A 6 -23.92 16.03 -13.98
C GLY A 6 -24.98 15.86 -12.87
N GLU A 7 -26.24 15.62 -13.21
CA GLU A 7 -27.30 15.43 -12.22
C GLU A 7 -27.11 14.15 -11.38
N SER A 8 -26.53 13.11 -11.95
CA SER A 8 -26.21 11.86 -11.23
C SER A 8 -25.09 12.06 -10.20
N ILE A 9 -24.05 12.84 -10.52
CA ILE A 9 -22.93 13.12 -9.62
C ILE A 9 -23.41 13.97 -8.43
N ASP A 10 -24.21 14.99 -8.66
CA ASP A 10 -24.75 15.85 -7.60
C ASP A 10 -25.68 15.06 -6.66
N ALA A 11 -26.51 14.18 -7.19
CA ALA A 11 -27.39 13.34 -6.38
C ALA A 11 -26.58 12.37 -5.50
N VAL A 12 -25.53 11.76 -6.04
CA VAL A 12 -24.60 10.89 -5.27
C VAL A 12 -23.88 11.68 -4.20
N ALA A 13 -23.34 12.87 -4.53
CA ALA A 13 -22.66 13.72 -3.57
C ALA A 13 -23.57 14.18 -2.42
N GLN A 14 -24.84 14.53 -2.73
CA GLN A 14 -25.84 14.88 -1.72
C GLN A 14 -26.20 13.70 -0.83
N ALA A 15 -26.37 12.50 -1.39
CA ALA A 15 -26.64 11.30 -0.62
C ALA A 15 -25.48 10.93 0.29
N ALA A 16 -24.24 11.00 -0.21
CA ALA A 16 -23.04 10.79 0.58
C ALA A 16 -22.90 11.81 1.73
N ARG A 17 -23.14 13.10 1.43
CA ARG A 17 -23.16 14.15 2.46
C ARG A 17 -24.20 13.90 3.54
N LYS A 18 -25.40 13.51 3.14
CA LYS A 18 -26.48 13.19 4.09
C LYS A 18 -26.07 12.04 5.01
N GLY A 19 -25.59 10.93 4.45
CA GLY A 19 -25.14 9.79 5.24
C GLY A 19 -23.96 10.14 6.17
N LEU A 20 -23.05 11.02 5.73
CA LEU A 20 -21.95 11.50 6.57
C LEU A 20 -22.46 12.37 7.73
N CYS A 21 -23.46 13.23 7.48
CA CYS A 21 -24.09 14.07 8.51
C CYS A 21 -24.93 13.29 9.52
N ASP A 22 -25.36 12.07 9.18
CA ASP A 22 -26.06 11.17 10.13
C ASP A 22 -25.11 10.65 11.23
N VAL A 23 -23.79 10.67 10.97
CA VAL A 23 -22.76 10.19 11.90
C VAL A 23 -21.92 11.33 12.48
N ILE A 24 -21.61 12.34 11.68
CA ILE A 24 -20.76 13.48 12.06
C ILE A 24 -21.59 14.77 12.01
N PRO A 25 -21.63 15.56 13.09
CA PRO A 25 -22.33 16.85 13.10
C PRO A 25 -21.87 17.76 11.95
N ALA A 26 -22.83 18.42 11.29
CA ALA A 26 -22.54 19.26 10.11
C ALA A 26 -21.57 20.42 10.43
N GLU A 27 -21.57 20.91 11.66
CA GLU A 27 -20.68 21.96 12.15
C GLU A 27 -19.22 21.50 12.15
N LEU A 28 -18.96 20.23 12.50
CA LEU A 28 -17.61 19.65 12.46
C LEU A 28 -17.15 19.45 11.03
N LEU A 29 -18.03 18.99 10.14
CA LEU A 29 -17.72 18.85 8.72
C LEU A 29 -17.43 20.19 8.05
N SER A 30 -18.15 21.26 8.44
CA SER A 30 -17.94 22.61 7.89
C SER A 30 -16.61 23.24 8.31
N SER A 31 -16.00 22.75 9.38
CA SER A 31 -14.68 23.23 9.84
C SER A 31 -13.50 22.59 9.09
N LEU A 32 -13.76 21.52 8.34
CA LEU A 32 -12.74 20.83 7.55
C LEU A 32 -12.62 21.43 6.15
N SER A 33 -11.40 21.59 5.66
CA SER A 33 -11.20 21.85 4.25
C SER A 33 -11.55 20.61 3.41
N PRO A 34 -11.89 20.74 2.11
CA PRO A 34 -12.10 19.59 1.24
C PRO A 34 -10.94 18.59 1.23
N VAL A 35 -9.69 19.10 1.32
CA VAL A 35 -8.48 18.27 1.38
C VAL A 35 -8.37 17.49 2.69
N ASP A 36 -8.74 18.12 3.80
CA ASP A 36 -8.74 17.43 5.10
C ASP A 36 -9.83 16.36 5.17
N LEU A 37 -11.00 16.64 4.61
CA LEU A 37 -12.09 15.67 4.50
C LEU A 37 -11.66 14.48 3.61
N GLU A 38 -11.06 14.74 2.47
CA GLU A 38 -10.51 13.69 1.60
C GLU A 38 -9.50 12.82 2.34
N ARG A 39 -8.57 13.43 3.08
CA ARG A 39 -7.58 12.69 3.88
C ARG A 39 -8.20 11.84 4.98
N LEU A 40 -9.25 12.35 5.63
CA LEU A 40 -9.95 11.61 6.67
C LEU A 40 -10.73 10.42 6.12
N VAL A 41 -11.37 10.57 4.98
CA VAL A 41 -12.21 9.54 4.37
C VAL A 41 -11.38 8.55 3.55
N CYS A 42 -10.45 9.06 2.77
CA CYS A 42 -9.68 8.25 1.81
C CYS A 42 -8.27 7.87 2.31
N GLY A 43 -7.80 8.44 3.43
CA GLY A 43 -6.45 8.27 3.93
C GLY A 43 -5.42 9.13 3.19
N LEU A 44 -4.14 8.81 3.35
CA LEU A 44 -3.05 9.58 2.74
C LEU A 44 -2.95 9.27 1.24
N PRO A 45 -2.95 10.28 0.37
CA PRO A 45 -2.95 10.09 -1.09
C PRO A 45 -1.60 9.63 -1.65
N ARG A 46 -0.53 9.73 -0.87
CA ARG A 46 0.82 9.38 -1.30
C ARG A 46 1.54 8.51 -0.27
N ILE A 47 2.22 7.49 -0.78
CA ILE A 47 3.07 6.61 0.00
C ILE A 47 4.47 7.24 0.06
N SER A 48 4.96 7.52 1.27
CA SER A 48 6.36 7.84 1.49
C SER A 48 7.15 6.55 1.63
N VAL A 49 7.93 6.20 0.62
CA VAL A 49 8.76 4.98 0.64
C VAL A 49 9.78 5.02 1.78
N GLU A 50 10.30 6.21 2.11
CA GLU A 50 11.23 6.38 3.22
C GLU A 50 10.57 6.13 4.57
N ALA A 51 9.35 6.65 4.78
CA ALA A 51 8.58 6.38 6.00
C ALA A 51 8.24 4.89 6.11
N TRP A 52 7.89 4.25 4.99
CA TRP A 52 7.63 2.82 4.93
C TRP A 52 8.86 1.99 5.29
N LYS A 53 10.01 2.32 4.68
CA LYS A 53 11.30 1.69 4.99
C LYS A 53 11.63 1.79 6.48
N LYS A 54 11.46 2.98 7.07
CA LYS A 54 11.72 3.25 8.49
C LYS A 54 10.81 2.44 9.42
N ALA A 55 9.55 2.26 9.05
CA ALA A 55 8.57 1.50 9.82
C ALA A 55 8.65 -0.02 9.61
N THR A 56 9.51 -0.49 8.69
CA THR A 56 9.62 -1.90 8.35
C THR A 56 10.65 -2.62 9.22
N ILE A 57 10.24 -3.76 9.76
CA ILE A 57 11.05 -4.65 10.58
C ILE A 57 11.56 -5.80 9.70
N TYR A 58 12.80 -6.22 9.89
CA TYR A 58 13.40 -7.35 9.18
C TYR A 58 13.51 -8.56 10.12
N GLU A 59 12.99 -9.71 9.67
CA GLU A 59 13.00 -10.97 10.44
C GLU A 59 13.60 -12.13 9.61
N PRO A 60 14.70 -12.77 10.05
CA PRO A 60 15.52 -12.41 11.21
C PRO A 60 16.16 -11.04 11.05
N ARG A 61 16.69 -10.48 12.13
CA ARG A 61 17.40 -9.20 12.06
C ARG A 61 18.52 -9.30 11.03
N VAL A 62 18.59 -8.32 10.14
CA VAL A 62 19.66 -8.21 9.15
C VAL A 62 21.01 -8.14 9.88
N SER A 63 21.91 -9.06 9.55
CA SER A 63 23.20 -9.22 10.24
C SER A 63 24.37 -9.42 9.29
N THR A 64 24.11 -9.62 8.01
CA THR A 64 25.16 -9.85 7.01
C THR A 64 25.10 -8.83 5.88
N THR A 65 26.23 -8.57 5.24
CA THR A 65 26.33 -7.66 4.09
C THR A 65 25.43 -8.11 2.92
N ASP A 66 25.23 -9.42 2.75
CA ASP A 66 24.35 -9.94 1.71
C ASP A 66 22.87 -9.69 2.00
N GLU A 67 22.49 -9.73 3.28
CA GLU A 67 21.11 -9.38 3.69
C GLU A 67 20.87 -7.88 3.56
N GLU A 68 21.85 -7.05 3.97
CA GLU A 68 21.79 -5.59 3.78
C GLU A 68 21.61 -5.24 2.30
N ARG A 69 22.38 -5.87 1.41
CA ARG A 69 22.27 -5.67 -0.04
C ARG A 69 20.90 -6.05 -0.58
N ARG A 70 20.29 -7.15 -0.11
CA ARG A 70 18.92 -7.53 -0.51
C ARG A 70 17.86 -6.55 -0.02
N VAL A 71 18.04 -5.99 1.17
CA VAL A 71 17.20 -4.90 1.67
C VAL A 71 17.31 -3.66 0.80
N GLU A 72 18.52 -3.30 0.38
CA GLU A 72 18.75 -2.19 -0.54
C GLU A 72 18.05 -2.43 -1.88
N TRP A 73 18.26 -3.58 -2.51
CA TRP A 73 17.60 -3.94 -3.77
C TRP A 73 16.07 -3.87 -3.70
N PHE A 74 15.50 -4.31 -2.58
CA PHE A 74 14.06 -4.24 -2.37
C PHE A 74 13.59 -2.78 -2.36
N TRP A 75 14.23 -1.92 -1.58
CA TRP A 75 13.78 -0.53 -1.47
C TRP A 75 14.12 0.31 -2.70
N GLU A 76 15.20 0.02 -3.40
CA GLU A 76 15.49 0.60 -4.71
C GLU A 76 14.40 0.26 -5.72
N ALA A 77 13.98 -1.01 -5.76
CA ALA A 77 12.86 -1.44 -6.60
C ALA A 77 11.58 -0.69 -6.25
N VAL A 78 11.20 -0.65 -4.98
CA VAL A 78 9.98 0.06 -4.53
C VAL A 78 10.03 1.56 -4.84
N THR A 79 11.20 2.19 -4.69
CA THR A 79 11.38 3.60 -5.00
C THR A 79 11.25 3.87 -6.52
N SER A 80 11.66 2.92 -7.35
CA SER A 80 11.55 3.03 -8.81
C SER A 80 10.14 2.77 -9.35
N PHE A 81 9.25 2.19 -8.56
CA PHE A 81 7.88 1.90 -8.97
C PHE A 81 7.06 3.17 -9.17
N ALA A 82 6.15 3.12 -10.15
CA ALA A 82 5.11 4.14 -10.27
C ALA A 82 4.24 4.17 -9.01
N SER A 83 3.62 5.30 -8.70
CA SER A 83 2.75 5.45 -7.52
C SER A 83 1.61 4.42 -7.49
N THR A 84 1.11 4.02 -8.64
CA THR A 84 0.11 2.95 -8.78
C THR A 84 0.66 1.59 -8.36
N ASP A 85 1.89 1.24 -8.74
CA ASP A 85 2.51 -0.02 -8.35
C ASP A 85 2.90 -0.04 -6.87
N GLN A 86 3.27 1.14 -6.30
CA GLN A 86 3.48 1.29 -4.85
C GLN A 86 2.18 1.06 -4.06
N ALA A 87 1.05 1.60 -4.56
CA ALA A 87 -0.27 1.36 -3.96
C ALA A 87 -0.68 -0.12 -4.06
N LEU A 88 -0.42 -0.77 -5.20
CA LEU A 88 -0.63 -2.20 -5.38
C LEU A 88 0.25 -3.03 -4.43
N LEU A 89 1.50 -2.64 -4.21
CA LEU A 89 2.37 -3.30 -3.24
C LEU A 89 1.83 -3.17 -1.81
N LEU A 90 1.35 -1.99 -1.42
CA LEU A 90 0.71 -1.79 -0.12
C LEU A 90 -0.50 -2.70 0.04
N HIS A 91 -1.34 -2.77 -0.98
CA HIS A 91 -2.50 -3.66 -0.99
C HIS A 91 -2.09 -5.14 -0.95
N PHE A 92 -1.12 -5.55 -1.76
CA PHE A 92 -0.60 -6.92 -1.77
C PHE A 92 -0.01 -7.33 -0.41
N TRP A 93 0.76 -6.43 0.23
CA TRP A 93 1.45 -6.73 1.49
C TRP A 93 0.52 -6.73 2.70
N ALA A 94 -0.43 -5.79 2.75
CA ALA A 94 -1.20 -5.48 3.95
C ALA A 94 -2.72 -5.46 3.75
N ALA A 95 -3.21 -5.67 2.54
CA ALA A 95 -4.61 -5.48 2.15
C ALA A 95 -5.13 -4.05 2.38
N TYR A 96 -4.25 -3.08 2.53
CA TYR A 96 -4.63 -1.67 2.62
C TYR A 96 -4.79 -1.06 1.23
N THR A 97 -5.95 -0.48 0.96
CA THR A 97 -6.17 0.32 -0.24
C THR A 97 -5.55 1.70 -0.13
N HIS A 98 -5.52 2.23 1.10
CA HIS A 98 -4.94 3.52 1.44
C HIS A 98 -4.28 3.44 2.82
N LEU A 99 -3.27 4.26 3.05
CA LEU A 99 -2.67 4.37 4.37
C LEU A 99 -3.64 5.10 5.33
N PRO A 100 -3.71 4.66 6.60
CA PRO A 100 -4.41 5.42 7.63
C PRO A 100 -3.84 6.83 7.77
N HIS A 101 -4.58 7.72 8.42
CA HIS A 101 -4.15 9.10 8.67
C HIS A 101 -2.80 9.18 9.41
N SER A 102 -2.53 8.21 10.30
CA SER A 102 -1.23 8.07 10.99
C SER A 102 -0.08 7.62 10.08
N GLY A 103 -0.33 7.38 8.80
CA GLY A 103 0.67 6.85 7.89
C GLY A 103 1.09 5.43 8.27
N PHE A 104 2.38 5.22 8.41
CA PHE A 104 2.95 3.93 8.83
C PHE A 104 3.11 3.80 10.35
N ASP A 105 2.81 4.85 11.12
CA ASP A 105 2.98 4.84 12.57
C ASP A 105 2.05 3.80 13.23
N GLY A 106 2.63 2.96 14.06
CA GLY A 106 1.94 1.87 14.73
C GLY A 106 1.71 0.62 13.86
N LEU A 107 2.07 0.64 12.58
CA LEU A 107 2.01 -0.50 11.70
C LEU A 107 3.35 -1.25 11.72
N ASN A 108 3.30 -2.54 12.01
CA ASN A 108 4.48 -3.38 12.09
C ASN A 108 4.69 -4.17 10.79
N PHE A 109 5.03 -3.47 9.71
CA PHE A 109 5.41 -4.11 8.45
C PHE A 109 6.67 -4.94 8.64
N LYS A 110 6.68 -6.16 8.08
CA LYS A 110 7.79 -7.09 8.23
C LYS A 110 8.24 -7.63 6.89
N ILE A 111 9.55 -7.65 6.69
CA ILE A 111 10.18 -8.38 5.59
C ILE A 111 10.91 -9.58 6.14
N ARG A 112 10.67 -10.74 5.52
CA ARG A 112 11.37 -11.97 5.80
C ARG A 112 12.00 -12.53 4.53
N PHE A 113 13.33 -12.57 4.48
CA PHE A 113 14.05 -13.29 3.42
C PHE A 113 14.03 -14.78 3.72
N ASP A 114 13.39 -15.55 2.85
CA ASP A 114 13.13 -16.96 3.08
C ASP A 114 14.09 -17.85 2.28
N GLU A 115 14.95 -18.56 2.99
CA GLU A 115 15.95 -19.49 2.38
C GLU A 115 15.30 -20.74 1.77
N LYS A 116 14.11 -21.09 2.22
CA LYS A 116 13.40 -22.28 1.74
C LYS A 116 12.70 -22.05 0.40
N LEU A 117 12.56 -20.79 0.00
CA LEU A 117 11.97 -20.42 -1.28
C LEU A 117 13.06 -20.35 -2.35
N SER A 118 12.88 -21.10 -3.43
CA SER A 118 13.71 -20.95 -4.63
C SER A 118 13.63 -19.51 -5.16
N THR A 119 14.71 -19.02 -5.77
CA THR A 119 14.76 -17.70 -6.40
C THR A 119 13.80 -17.55 -7.59
N ASP A 120 13.21 -18.64 -8.06
CA ASP A 120 12.16 -18.62 -9.07
C ASP A 120 10.77 -18.31 -8.52
N HIS A 121 10.58 -18.45 -7.21
CA HIS A 121 9.29 -18.11 -6.59
C HIS A 121 9.07 -16.62 -6.55
N LEU A 122 7.79 -16.25 -6.52
CA LEU A 122 7.37 -14.87 -6.28
C LEU A 122 7.34 -14.58 -4.77
N PRO A 123 7.42 -13.31 -4.38
CA PRO A 123 7.13 -12.89 -3.02
C PRO A 123 5.73 -13.31 -2.59
N MET A 124 5.57 -13.61 -1.32
CA MET A 124 4.28 -14.01 -0.73
C MET A 124 3.94 -13.10 0.44
N ALA A 125 2.70 -12.61 0.47
CA ALA A 125 2.21 -11.77 1.55
C ALA A 125 1.39 -12.57 2.57
N GLN A 126 1.60 -12.26 3.83
CA GLN A 126 0.76 -12.69 4.96
C GLN A 126 0.13 -11.43 5.56
N THR A 127 -0.97 -11.00 4.96
CA THR A 127 -1.59 -9.69 5.22
C THR A 127 -2.00 -9.48 6.67
N CYS A 128 -2.53 -10.52 7.32
CA CYS A 128 -2.91 -10.46 8.75
C CYS A 128 -1.73 -10.17 9.69
N PHE A 129 -0.50 -10.47 9.26
CA PHE A 129 0.72 -10.26 10.04
C PHE A 129 1.59 -9.14 9.48
N LEU A 130 1.11 -8.43 8.44
CA LEU A 130 1.86 -7.44 7.70
C LEU A 130 3.25 -7.94 7.26
N THR A 131 3.35 -9.23 6.93
CA THR A 131 4.63 -9.89 6.64
C THR A 131 4.74 -10.20 5.15
N LEU A 132 5.82 -9.73 4.52
CA LEU A 132 6.21 -10.05 3.16
C LEU A 132 7.38 -11.02 3.19
N ARG A 133 7.15 -12.24 2.68
CA ARG A 133 8.19 -13.26 2.51
C ARG A 133 8.78 -13.14 1.12
N ILE A 134 10.09 -12.96 1.05
CA ILE A 134 10.83 -12.70 -0.19
C ILE A 134 11.88 -13.80 -0.34
N PRO A 135 11.95 -14.49 -1.50
CA PRO A 135 13.09 -15.36 -1.82
C PRO A 135 14.41 -14.60 -1.76
N LYS A 136 15.49 -15.29 -1.46
CA LYS A 136 16.84 -14.70 -1.47
C LYS A 136 17.32 -14.49 -2.91
N TYR A 137 16.73 -13.52 -3.61
CA TYR A 137 17.13 -13.16 -4.97
C TYR A 137 18.61 -12.82 -5.08
N THR A 138 19.19 -13.06 -6.25
CA THR A 138 20.63 -12.93 -6.49
C THR A 138 21.04 -11.62 -7.15
N SER A 139 20.07 -10.83 -7.63
CA SER A 139 20.30 -9.52 -8.23
C SER A 139 19.18 -8.53 -7.94
N ALA A 140 19.49 -7.23 -8.03
CA ALA A 140 18.52 -6.14 -7.93
C ALA A 140 17.44 -6.25 -9.01
N GLU A 141 17.85 -6.59 -10.24
CA GLU A 141 16.94 -6.74 -11.37
C GLU A 141 15.93 -7.85 -11.13
N GLN A 142 16.39 -9.04 -10.69
CA GLN A 142 15.52 -10.16 -10.36
C GLN A 142 14.54 -9.78 -9.24
N CYS A 143 15.03 -9.12 -8.19
CA CYS A 143 14.18 -8.63 -7.09
C CYS A 143 13.07 -7.71 -7.61
N SER A 144 13.43 -6.71 -8.41
CA SER A 144 12.48 -5.73 -8.96
C SER A 144 11.45 -6.40 -9.87
N GLN A 145 11.86 -7.22 -10.81
CA GLN A 145 10.97 -7.91 -11.76
C GLN A 145 10.00 -8.85 -11.05
N ARG A 146 10.49 -9.68 -10.12
CA ARG A 146 9.67 -10.64 -9.38
C ARG A 146 8.69 -9.94 -8.45
N LEU A 147 9.13 -8.87 -7.78
CA LEU A 147 8.27 -8.08 -6.91
C LEU A 147 7.14 -7.42 -7.72
N LEU A 148 7.48 -6.74 -8.81
CA LEU A 148 6.50 -6.09 -9.68
C LEU A 148 5.49 -7.09 -10.27
N HIS A 149 5.98 -8.24 -10.70
CA HIS A 149 5.11 -9.30 -11.23
C HIS A 149 4.14 -9.81 -10.14
N ALA A 150 4.64 -10.11 -8.93
CA ALA A 150 3.80 -10.57 -7.82
C ALA A 150 2.69 -9.56 -7.47
N VAL A 151 3.05 -8.28 -7.41
CA VAL A 151 2.14 -7.19 -7.07
C VAL A 151 1.03 -7.04 -8.10
N ARG A 152 1.37 -7.08 -9.39
CA ARG A 152 0.40 -6.91 -10.49
C ARG A 152 -0.50 -8.13 -10.68
N THR A 153 0.03 -9.35 -10.48
CA THR A 153 -0.76 -10.58 -10.61
C THR A 153 -1.54 -10.92 -9.35
N GLY A 154 -0.97 -10.65 -8.17
CA GLY A 154 -1.62 -10.91 -6.88
C GLY A 154 -2.81 -9.98 -6.62
N SER A 155 -2.77 -8.76 -7.13
CA SER A 155 -3.90 -7.83 -7.04
C SER A 155 -5.09 -8.20 -7.92
N SER A 156 -4.88 -8.97 -8.99
CA SER A 156 -5.98 -9.45 -9.85
C SER A 156 -6.78 -10.62 -9.24
N GLY A 157 -6.29 -11.26 -8.18
CA GLY A 157 -6.99 -12.32 -7.44
C GLY A 157 -7.94 -11.81 -6.36
N PHE A 158 -7.81 -10.55 -5.94
CA PHE A 158 -8.76 -9.85 -5.07
C PHE A 158 -9.62 -8.97 -5.98
N GLY A 159 -10.61 -9.59 -6.65
CA GLY A 159 -11.47 -8.88 -7.57
C GLY A 159 -12.13 -7.67 -6.89
N PHE A 160 -11.91 -6.51 -7.46
CA PHE A 160 -12.88 -5.44 -7.37
C PHE A 160 -14.10 -5.91 -8.19
N ALA A 161 -15.07 -6.53 -7.52
CA ALA A 161 -16.39 -6.76 -8.04
C ALA A 161 -17.23 -5.52 -7.82
#